data_84f54ba7d0379cc5ebcd38e0fccc21d3
#
_entry.id   84f54ba7d0379cc5ebcd38e0fccc21d3
#
_cell.length_a   1.000
_cell.length_b   1.000
_cell.length_c   1.000
_cell.angle_alpha   90.00
_cell.angle_beta   90.00
_cell.angle_gamma   90.00
#
_symmetry.space_group_name_H-M   'P 1'
#
loop_
_entity.id
_entity.type
_entity.pdbx_description
1 polymer ?
#
loop_
_entity_poly.entity_id
_entity_poly.type
_entity_poly.pdbx_seq_one_letter_code
_entity_poly.pdbx_strand_id
1 'polypeptide(L)'
;MGYTAQAQSLPRKVENVTIKDLYGNPVSLPYYGEKNLLIFYVDPDAYLAMNKNNKFAEELEANGRAAGPEIYGFGILNFPDTFLPKEFLRKICRKRVEKNGATIIDDGAHVFHDKWNLGNCNNKFMLLIVSKEGELVYILRDEITAAGKEEFYRIVDKYRK
;
A
#
# COMPACT_ATOMS: atom_id res chain seq x y z
N MET A 1 -5.40 -20.29 19.06
CA MET A 1 -5.42 -20.54 17.72
C MET A 1 -4.28 -20.05 16.91
N GLY A 2 -3.31 -20.85 16.71
CA GLY A 2 -2.12 -20.52 15.97
C GLY A 2 -2.34 -20.40 14.46
N TYR A 3 -3.46 -20.85 13.96
CA TYR A 3 -3.71 -20.85 12.53
C TYR A 3 -3.71 -19.43 11.92
N THR A 4 -4.01 -18.41 12.71
CA THR A 4 -3.98 -17.03 12.22
C THR A 4 -2.58 -16.63 11.77
N ALA A 5 -1.55 -17.06 12.53
CA ALA A 5 -0.17 -16.78 12.15
C ALA A 5 0.18 -17.45 10.83
N GLN A 6 -0.34 -18.65 10.58
CA GLN A 6 -0.10 -19.33 9.31
C GLN A 6 -0.72 -18.56 8.14
N ALA A 7 -1.91 -18.00 8.33
CA ALA A 7 -2.58 -17.24 7.29
C ALA A 7 -1.79 -15.98 6.92
N GLN A 8 -0.90 -15.50 7.80
CA GLN A 8 -0.08 -14.32 7.56
C GLN A 8 1.30 -14.64 7.00
N SER A 9 1.62 -15.92 6.78
CA SER A 9 2.93 -16.32 6.26
C SER A 9 3.19 -15.77 4.86
N LEU A 10 4.43 -15.41 4.61
CA LEU A 10 4.90 -14.92 3.32
C LEU A 10 5.97 -15.86 2.75
N PRO A 11 6.05 -15.98 1.42
CA PRO A 11 5.17 -15.39 0.43
C PRO A 11 3.84 -16.14 0.36
N ARG A 12 2.81 -15.47 -0.14
CA ARG A 12 1.53 -16.13 -0.34
C ARG A 12 0.81 -15.53 -1.55
N LYS A 13 0.00 -16.36 -2.21
CA LYS A 13 -0.78 -15.92 -3.35
C LYS A 13 -1.81 -14.89 -2.94
N VAL A 14 -1.97 -13.86 -3.78
CA VAL A 14 -3.03 -12.87 -3.64
C VAL A 14 -3.62 -12.63 -5.03
N GLU A 15 -4.90 -12.32 -5.07
CA GLU A 15 -5.57 -12.10 -6.35
C GLU A 15 -5.80 -10.63 -6.64
N ASN A 16 -5.96 -10.32 -7.93
CA ASN A 16 -6.38 -8.99 -8.33
C ASN A 16 -7.75 -8.70 -7.72
N VAL A 17 -8.00 -7.45 -7.39
CA VAL A 17 -9.29 -7.01 -6.85
C VAL A 17 -9.77 -5.80 -7.62
N THR A 18 -11.09 -5.60 -7.61
CA THR A 18 -11.70 -4.40 -8.14
C THR A 18 -12.20 -3.56 -6.97
N ILE A 19 -11.65 -2.39 -6.83
CA ILE A 19 -12.08 -1.41 -5.82
C ILE A 19 -12.47 -0.12 -6.55
N LYS A 20 -12.32 1.05 -5.96
CA LYS A 20 -12.78 2.28 -6.59
C LYS A 20 -11.66 3.30 -6.70
N ASP A 21 -11.72 4.11 -7.75
CA ASP A 21 -10.87 5.28 -7.81
C ASP A 21 -11.47 6.40 -6.91
N LEU A 22 -10.81 7.54 -6.87
CA LEU A 22 -11.25 8.64 -6.01
C LEU A 22 -12.53 9.34 -6.52
N TYR A 23 -13.01 8.94 -7.68
CA TYR A 23 -14.24 9.48 -8.29
C TYR A 23 -15.38 8.45 -8.25
N GLY A 24 -15.16 7.31 -7.61
CA GLY A 24 -16.17 6.28 -7.45
C GLY A 24 -16.27 5.26 -8.57
N ASN A 25 -15.35 5.29 -9.53
CA ASN A 25 -15.36 4.35 -10.66
C ASN A 25 -14.65 3.05 -10.27
N PRO A 26 -15.16 1.88 -10.70
CA PRO A 26 -14.48 0.61 -10.44
C PRO A 26 -13.12 0.59 -11.12
N VAL A 27 -12.09 0.15 -10.40
CA VAL A 27 -10.74 -0.03 -10.95
C VAL A 27 -10.12 -1.28 -10.38
N SER A 28 -9.36 -1.98 -11.21
CA SER A 28 -8.51 -3.07 -10.77
C SER A 28 -7.18 -2.51 -10.27
N LEU A 29 -6.37 -3.33 -9.60
CA LEU A 29 -5.05 -2.90 -9.17
C LEU A 29 -4.19 -2.59 -10.40
N PRO A 30 -3.58 -1.38 -10.44
CA PRO A 30 -2.79 -0.99 -11.62
C PRO A 30 -1.63 -1.95 -11.83
N TYR A 31 -1.45 -2.38 -13.07
CA TYR A 31 -0.36 -3.26 -13.50
C TYR A 31 -0.25 -4.60 -12.78
N TYR A 32 -1.34 -5.05 -12.10
CA TYR A 32 -1.33 -6.38 -11.49
C TYR A 32 -1.07 -7.44 -12.57
N GLY A 33 -0.10 -8.31 -12.29
CA GLY A 33 0.29 -9.36 -13.25
C GLY A 33 1.24 -8.89 -14.35
N GLU A 34 1.49 -7.59 -14.45
CA GLU A 34 2.37 -7.02 -15.48
C GLU A 34 3.66 -6.48 -14.91
N LYS A 35 3.59 -5.94 -13.70
CA LYS A 35 4.76 -5.42 -12.96
C LYS A 35 4.68 -5.87 -11.52
N ASN A 36 5.79 -5.84 -10.84
CA ASN A 36 5.80 -5.94 -9.39
C ASN A 36 5.16 -4.67 -8.84
N LEU A 37 4.49 -4.76 -7.70
CA LEU A 37 3.77 -3.63 -7.13
C LEU A 37 4.33 -3.26 -5.77
N LEU A 38 4.53 -1.97 -5.53
CA LEU A 38 4.77 -1.43 -4.21
C LEU A 38 3.52 -0.65 -3.81
N ILE A 39 2.81 -1.14 -2.81
CA ILE A 39 1.52 -0.59 -2.41
C ILE A 39 1.66 0.07 -1.05
N PHE A 40 1.24 1.32 -0.96
CA PHE A 40 1.13 2.06 0.30
C PHE A 40 -0.33 1.96 0.74
N TYR A 41 -0.60 1.11 1.73
CA TYR A 41 -1.96 0.93 2.26
C TYR A 41 -2.08 1.74 3.53
N VAL A 42 -2.85 2.82 3.50
CA VAL A 42 -2.75 3.89 4.49
C VAL A 42 -4.10 4.21 5.12
N ASP A 43 -4.16 4.11 6.45
CA ASP A 43 -5.21 4.74 7.22
C ASP A 43 -4.86 6.24 7.32
N PRO A 44 -5.73 7.14 6.83
CA PRO A 44 -5.43 8.57 6.90
C PRO A 44 -5.12 9.08 8.30
N ASP A 45 -5.65 8.46 9.34
CA ASP A 45 -5.35 8.84 10.72
C ASP A 45 -3.87 8.66 11.03
N ALA A 46 -3.25 7.59 10.54
CA ALA A 46 -1.82 7.36 10.71
C ALA A 46 -0.99 8.41 9.98
N TYR A 47 -1.41 8.81 8.80
CA TYR A 47 -0.74 9.85 8.03
C TYR A 47 -0.75 11.17 8.81
N LEU A 48 -1.89 11.57 9.35
CA LEU A 48 -2.03 12.81 10.09
C LEU A 48 -1.30 12.77 11.43
N ALA A 49 -1.15 11.58 12.03
CA ALA A 49 -0.40 11.40 13.26
C ALA A 49 1.13 11.39 13.03
N MET A 50 1.56 11.62 11.78
CA MET A 50 2.97 11.68 11.41
C MET A 50 3.72 10.38 11.74
N ASN A 51 3.10 9.26 11.41
CA ASN A 51 3.71 7.94 11.53
C ASN A 51 5.08 7.93 10.85
N LYS A 52 6.05 7.23 11.42
CA LYS A 52 7.40 7.15 10.85
C LYS A 52 7.41 6.63 9.41
N ASN A 53 6.46 5.75 9.08
CA ASN A 53 6.37 5.22 7.72
C ASN A 53 5.95 6.27 6.71
N ASN A 54 5.25 7.32 7.13
CA ASN A 54 4.96 8.47 6.29
C ASN A 54 6.27 9.14 5.84
N LYS A 55 7.17 9.38 6.79
CA LYS A 55 8.47 9.96 6.46
C LYS A 55 9.30 9.04 5.58
N PHE A 56 9.22 7.75 5.83
CA PHE A 56 9.92 6.77 5.00
C PHE A 56 9.39 6.78 3.57
N ALA A 57 8.08 6.88 3.39
CA ALA A 57 7.49 6.99 2.07
C ALA A 57 7.98 8.23 1.32
N GLU A 58 8.08 9.36 2.03
CA GLU A 58 8.64 10.59 1.45
C GLU A 58 10.11 10.41 1.07
N GLU A 59 10.87 9.71 1.90
CA GLU A 59 12.27 9.39 1.62
C GLU A 59 12.39 8.57 0.33
N LEU A 60 11.54 7.55 0.18
CA LEU A 60 11.55 6.70 -1.01
C LEU A 60 11.22 7.51 -2.27
N GLU A 61 10.26 8.41 -2.18
CA GLU A 61 9.91 9.28 -3.29
C GLU A 61 11.07 10.21 -3.67
N ALA A 62 11.72 10.78 -2.65
CA ALA A 62 12.81 11.73 -2.87
C ALA A 62 14.07 11.07 -3.44
N ASN A 63 14.41 9.86 -2.99
CA ASN A 63 15.66 9.22 -3.41
C ASN A 63 15.51 8.26 -4.60
N GLY A 64 14.28 7.92 -4.99
CA GLY A 64 14.03 7.05 -6.13
C GLY A 64 14.46 5.59 -5.94
N ARG A 65 14.83 5.19 -4.74
CA ARG A 65 15.37 3.84 -4.52
C ARG A 65 14.36 2.72 -4.62
N ALA A 66 13.07 3.06 -4.56
CA ALA A 66 12.00 2.06 -4.75
C ALA A 66 11.42 2.11 -6.15
N ALA A 67 11.95 2.95 -7.03
CA ALA A 67 11.48 3.07 -8.40
C ALA A 67 12.33 2.21 -9.34
N GLY A 68 11.73 1.80 -10.44
CA GLY A 68 12.44 1.04 -11.46
C GLY A 68 11.48 0.56 -12.55
N PRO A 69 12.02 0.00 -13.64
CA PRO A 69 11.18 -0.39 -14.78
C PRO A 69 10.25 -1.58 -14.51
N GLU A 70 10.58 -2.40 -13.51
CA GLU A 70 9.81 -3.62 -13.22
C GLU A 70 8.86 -3.47 -12.02
N ILE A 71 8.76 -2.29 -11.42
CA ILE A 71 7.91 -2.06 -10.27
C ILE A 71 7.07 -0.81 -10.45
N TYR A 72 5.83 -0.86 -9.99
CA TYR A 72 4.92 0.29 -10.00
C TYR A 72 4.45 0.58 -8.58
N GLY A 73 4.63 1.82 -8.14
CA GLY A 73 4.21 2.26 -6.81
C GLY A 73 2.90 3.03 -6.84
N PHE A 74 1.98 2.72 -5.93
CA PHE A 74 0.71 3.45 -5.80
C PHE A 74 0.14 3.31 -4.40
N GLY A 75 -0.83 4.16 -4.09
CA GLY A 75 -1.45 4.19 -2.78
C GLY A 75 -2.88 3.66 -2.79
N ILE A 76 -3.25 3.00 -1.70
CA ILE A 76 -4.63 2.58 -1.44
C ILE A 76 -5.03 3.16 -0.09
N LEU A 77 -6.18 3.82 -0.04
CA LEU A 77 -6.67 4.44 1.20
C LEU A 77 -7.56 3.47 1.96
N ASN A 78 -7.21 3.25 3.22
CA ASN A 78 -8.00 2.45 4.15
C ASN A 78 -9.05 3.34 4.81
N PHE A 79 -10.09 3.70 4.07
CA PHE A 79 -11.13 4.59 4.55
C PHE A 79 -12.03 3.99 5.63
N PRO A 80 -12.38 2.68 5.63
CA PRO A 80 -13.24 2.16 6.69
C PRO A 80 -12.69 2.35 8.10
N ASP A 81 -11.38 2.41 8.26
CA ASP A 81 -10.77 2.56 9.57
C ASP A 81 -10.56 4.01 10.02
N THR A 82 -10.76 4.99 9.13
CA THR A 82 -10.56 6.39 9.50
C THR A 82 -11.78 6.98 10.22
N PHE A 83 -11.52 7.85 11.17
CA PHE A 83 -12.56 8.66 11.83
C PHE A 83 -12.82 9.98 11.10
N LEU A 84 -12.02 10.29 10.09
CA LEU A 84 -12.09 11.57 9.39
C LEU A 84 -13.19 11.54 8.31
N PRO A 85 -13.74 12.73 7.94
CA PRO A 85 -14.74 12.78 6.87
C PRO A 85 -14.17 12.30 5.55
N LYS A 86 -14.74 11.23 5.03
CA LYS A 86 -14.18 10.53 3.86
C LYS A 86 -14.19 11.39 2.59
N GLU A 87 -15.27 12.11 2.35
CA GLU A 87 -15.35 12.92 1.14
C GLU A 87 -14.35 14.08 1.17
N PHE A 88 -14.11 14.64 2.34
CA PHE A 88 -13.09 15.68 2.50
C PHE A 88 -11.70 15.11 2.17
N LEU A 89 -11.40 13.91 2.64
CA LEU A 89 -10.13 13.24 2.35
C LEU A 89 -9.99 12.90 0.87
N ARG A 90 -11.06 12.42 0.24
CA ARG A 90 -11.06 12.15 -1.19
C ARG A 90 -10.74 13.41 -1.99
N LYS A 91 -11.31 14.53 -1.58
CA LYS A 91 -11.06 15.80 -2.26
C LYS A 91 -9.59 16.20 -2.18
N ILE A 92 -8.98 16.06 -1.00
CA ILE A 92 -7.55 16.35 -0.81
C ILE A 92 -6.71 15.43 -1.69
N CYS A 93 -7.03 14.13 -1.70
CA CYS A 93 -6.29 13.15 -2.49
C CYS A 93 -6.45 13.38 -3.99
N ARG A 94 -7.65 13.76 -4.44
CA ARG A 94 -7.86 14.10 -5.86
C ARG A 94 -6.96 15.25 -6.29
N LYS A 95 -6.83 16.28 -5.44
CA LYS A 95 -5.93 17.41 -5.74
C LYS A 95 -4.47 16.95 -5.85
N ARG A 96 -4.05 16.05 -4.99
CA ARG A 96 -2.70 15.51 -5.03
C ARG A 96 -2.45 14.73 -6.32
N VAL A 97 -3.39 13.89 -6.70
CA VAL A 97 -3.30 13.11 -7.94
C VAL A 97 -3.23 14.03 -9.15
N GLU A 98 -4.06 15.05 -9.19
CA GLU A 98 -4.08 16.02 -10.29
C GLU A 98 -2.78 16.83 -10.38
N LYS A 99 -2.19 17.12 -9.22
CA LYS A 99 -0.98 17.94 -9.16
C LYS A 99 0.27 17.17 -9.56
N ASN A 100 0.44 15.95 -9.08
CA ASN A 100 1.71 15.22 -9.23
C ASN A 100 1.60 13.89 -10.00
N GLY A 101 0.40 13.56 -10.50
CA GLY A 101 0.23 12.34 -11.30
C GLY A 101 0.28 11.04 -10.50
N ALA A 102 0.21 11.11 -9.18
CA ALA A 102 0.22 9.92 -8.34
C ALA A 102 -1.04 9.08 -8.59
N THR A 103 -0.94 7.76 -8.39
CA THR A 103 -2.10 6.87 -8.41
C THR A 103 -2.50 6.58 -6.98
N ILE A 104 -3.73 6.94 -6.61
CA ILE A 104 -4.30 6.67 -5.29
C ILE A 104 -5.72 6.14 -5.52
N ILE A 105 -6.02 4.98 -4.96
CA ILE A 105 -7.34 4.36 -5.09
C ILE A 105 -7.93 4.08 -3.70
N ASP A 106 -9.19 3.70 -3.66
CA ASP A 106 -10.03 3.76 -2.46
C ASP A 106 -10.54 2.37 -2.10
N ASP A 107 -10.13 1.87 -0.94
CA ASP A 107 -10.64 0.60 -0.40
C ASP A 107 -11.78 0.87 0.59
N GLY A 108 -12.75 1.70 0.17
CA GLY A 108 -13.82 2.16 1.05
C GLY A 108 -14.75 1.08 1.58
N ALA A 109 -14.73 -0.11 1.01
CA ALA A 109 -15.55 -1.24 1.45
C ALA A 109 -14.71 -2.38 2.04
N HIS A 110 -13.41 -2.16 2.29
CA HIS A 110 -12.47 -3.17 2.79
C HIS A 110 -12.33 -4.39 1.88
N VAL A 111 -12.63 -4.27 0.60
CA VAL A 111 -12.54 -5.39 -0.34
C VAL A 111 -11.10 -5.88 -0.48
N PHE A 112 -10.17 -4.95 -0.70
CA PHE A 112 -8.76 -5.27 -0.81
C PHE A 112 -8.23 -5.85 0.49
N HIS A 113 -8.53 -5.19 1.60
CA HIS A 113 -8.14 -5.61 2.95
C HIS A 113 -8.58 -7.05 3.23
N ASP A 114 -9.84 -7.36 2.94
CA ASP A 114 -10.40 -8.66 3.27
C ASP A 114 -9.88 -9.75 2.33
N LYS A 115 -9.81 -9.47 1.04
CA LYS A 115 -9.35 -10.45 0.06
C LYS A 115 -7.89 -10.83 0.27
N TRP A 116 -7.07 -9.87 0.69
CA TRP A 116 -5.65 -10.12 0.93
C TRP A 116 -5.35 -10.51 2.37
N ASN A 117 -6.39 -10.59 3.19
CA ASN A 117 -6.27 -11.01 4.60
C ASN A 117 -5.20 -10.20 5.34
N LEU A 118 -5.32 -8.89 5.29
CA LEU A 118 -4.28 -8.00 5.82
C LEU A 118 -4.30 -7.86 7.35
N GLY A 119 -5.37 -8.30 8.01
CA GLY A 119 -5.45 -8.21 9.47
C GLY A 119 -5.70 -6.80 9.96
N ASN A 120 -5.14 -6.44 11.10
CA ASN A 120 -5.35 -5.13 11.70
C ASN A 120 -4.54 -4.07 10.97
N CYS A 121 -5.23 -3.19 10.26
CA CYS A 121 -4.64 -2.07 9.54
C CYS A 121 -5.08 -0.71 10.11
N ASN A 122 -5.80 -0.73 11.23
CA ASN A 122 -6.30 0.48 11.87
C ASN A 122 -5.14 1.33 12.36
N ASN A 123 -5.17 2.61 12.01
CA ASN A 123 -4.15 3.59 12.39
C ASN A 123 -2.73 3.17 11.96
N LYS A 124 -2.64 2.56 10.77
CA LYS A 124 -1.35 2.11 10.24
C LYS A 124 -1.07 2.69 8.86
N PHE A 125 0.20 2.88 8.61
CA PHE A 125 0.73 3.26 7.29
C PHE A 125 1.60 2.10 6.84
N MET A 126 1.04 1.27 5.97
CA MET A 126 1.66 -0.01 5.59
C MET A 126 2.28 0.04 4.21
N LEU A 127 3.35 -0.73 4.02
CA LEU A 127 3.95 -0.94 2.72
C LEU A 127 3.88 -2.43 2.38
N LEU A 128 3.43 -2.72 1.16
CA LEU A 128 3.30 -4.09 0.66
C LEU A 128 4.07 -4.22 -0.64
N ILE A 129 4.73 -5.35 -0.86
CA ILE A 129 5.33 -5.66 -2.16
C ILE A 129 4.70 -6.94 -2.69
N VAL A 130 4.23 -6.88 -3.93
CA VAL A 130 3.62 -8.00 -4.63
C VAL A 130 4.37 -8.25 -5.91
N SER A 131 4.74 -9.50 -6.15
CA SER A 131 5.42 -9.87 -7.39
C SER A 131 4.45 -9.88 -8.56
N LYS A 132 4.97 -9.77 -9.77
CA LYS A 132 4.12 -9.86 -10.97
C LYS A 132 3.48 -11.23 -11.15
N GLU A 133 3.97 -12.24 -10.42
CA GLU A 133 3.35 -13.57 -10.39
C GLU A 133 2.16 -13.63 -9.42
N GLY A 134 1.83 -12.53 -8.75
CA GLY A 134 0.69 -12.49 -7.84
C GLY A 134 1.01 -13.02 -6.44
N GLU A 135 2.24 -12.86 -5.98
CA GLU A 135 2.61 -13.27 -4.63
C GLU A 135 2.92 -12.06 -3.76
N LEU A 136 2.29 -11.99 -2.60
CA LEU A 136 2.62 -11.00 -1.59
C LEU A 136 3.92 -11.45 -0.92
N VAL A 137 4.98 -10.66 -1.08
CA VAL A 137 6.33 -11.06 -0.64
C VAL A 137 6.85 -10.22 0.52
N TYR A 138 6.18 -9.11 0.85
CA TYR A 138 6.64 -8.23 1.92
C TYR A 138 5.48 -7.44 2.50
N ILE A 139 5.44 -7.31 3.82
CA ILE A 139 4.50 -6.46 4.55
C ILE A 139 5.28 -5.69 5.61
N LEU A 140 5.18 -4.37 5.58
CA LEU A 140 5.60 -3.51 6.66
C LEU A 140 4.34 -3.01 7.35
N ARG A 141 4.07 -3.48 8.56
CA ARG A 141 2.86 -3.13 9.30
C ARG A 141 3.11 -2.05 10.34
N ASP A 142 4.13 -2.23 11.15
CA ASP A 142 4.45 -1.30 12.23
C ASP A 142 5.50 -0.30 11.78
N GLU A 143 5.82 0.68 12.63
CA GLU A 143 6.79 1.70 12.27
C GLU A 143 8.15 1.11 11.98
N ILE A 144 8.74 1.55 10.87
CA ILE A 144 9.98 0.98 10.38
C ILE A 144 11.15 1.36 11.28
N THR A 145 12.02 0.38 11.49
CA THR A 145 13.28 0.56 12.24
C THR A 145 14.43 0.74 11.26
N ALA A 146 15.63 1.08 11.78
CA ALA A 146 16.83 1.16 10.93
C ALA A 146 17.11 -0.17 10.24
N ALA A 147 17.03 -1.29 10.99
CA ALA A 147 17.21 -2.62 10.41
C ALA A 147 16.12 -2.93 9.39
N GLY A 148 14.90 -2.48 9.65
CA GLY A 148 13.78 -2.65 8.74
C GLY A 148 13.98 -1.94 7.42
N LYS A 149 14.61 -0.74 7.43
CA LYS A 149 14.94 -0.03 6.20
C LYS A 149 15.93 -0.80 5.36
N GLU A 150 16.96 -1.36 5.97
CA GLU A 150 17.95 -2.17 5.25
C GLU A 150 17.27 -3.38 4.61
N GLU A 151 16.40 -4.04 5.34
CA GLU A 151 15.67 -5.18 4.81
C GLU A 151 14.75 -4.77 3.66
N PHE A 152 14.04 -3.66 3.80
CA PHE A 152 13.18 -3.16 2.74
C PHE A 152 13.96 -2.91 1.46
N TYR A 153 15.09 -2.20 1.56
CA TYR A 153 15.91 -1.88 0.39
C TYR A 153 16.48 -3.13 -0.25
N ARG A 154 16.87 -4.10 0.56
CA ARG A 154 17.35 -5.40 0.04
C ARG A 154 16.26 -6.12 -0.76
N ILE A 155 15.03 -6.08 -0.27
CA ILE A 155 13.91 -6.74 -0.93
C ILE A 155 13.48 -5.97 -2.18
N VAL A 156 13.27 -4.65 -2.06
CA VAL A 156 12.79 -3.87 -3.20
C VAL A 156 13.80 -3.88 -4.37
N ASP A 157 15.08 -3.99 -4.08
CA ASP A 157 16.09 -4.07 -5.13
C ASP A 157 15.91 -5.32 -6.02
N LYS A 158 15.31 -6.38 -5.49
CA LYS A 158 15.02 -7.57 -6.30
C LYS A 158 13.86 -7.35 -7.26
N TYR A 159 12.95 -6.46 -6.93
CA TYR A 159 11.69 -6.33 -7.66
C TYR A 159 11.59 -5.09 -8.54
N ARG A 160 12.51 -4.15 -8.42
CA ARG A 160 12.43 -2.91 -9.19
C ARG A 160 13.24 -2.92 -10.49
N LYS A 161 14.12 -3.88 -10.65
CA LYS A 161 14.99 -4.00 -11.82
C LYS A 161 14.31 -4.85 -12.88
#